data_0661b514fd99c077a379b6411184429d
#
_entry.id   0661b514fd99c077a379b6411184429d
#
_cell.length_a   1.000
_cell.length_b   1.000
_cell.length_c   1.000
_cell.angle_alpha   90.00
_cell.angle_beta   90.00
_cell.angle_gamma   90.00
#
_symmetry.space_group_name_H-M   'P 1'
#
loop_
_entity.id
_entity.type
_entity.pdbx_description
1 polymer ?
#
loop_
_entity_poly.entity_id
_entity_poly.type
_entity_poly.pdbx_seq_one_letter_code
_entity_poly.pdbx_strand_id
1 'polypeptide(L)'
;MKKMLKIIGLLVGLVVLVVAGFLTFVAVRGVPTYEAKVPQVAKIEVTPERVAEGKRIAAMLCRDCHYNPETKKLTGRQMDEAPEFGVIRARNITSHPEAGIGKWTDAEIIYFIRTGIHPATGDYVPPYMPKLARMSDEDMACVVAFLRSNEPEVQPDATELPPSEHSFLTKFLSTVAFKPLPYPEKPIAQPDTTNQVAWGKYLVLDVLDCWTCHSGDFTKMDVVEPEKSFRFLGGGNAMKNERGEIVVTANITPHETTGIGSWTEEQFVRAVKFGIVENGPALRSPMKPYSQLSDSEVKAIFAYLRTVPPIDFKVDRNAEKMASAH
;
A
#
# COMPACT_ATOMS: atom_id res chain seq x y z
N MET A 1 38.97 36.50 15.63
CA MET A 1 37.51 36.64 15.41
C MET A 1 37.14 36.91 13.94
N LYS A 2 37.55 38.00 13.27
CA LYS A 2 37.12 38.31 11.89
C LYS A 2 37.46 37.24 10.84
N LYS A 3 38.63 36.57 10.90
CA LYS A 3 38.99 35.46 9.98
C LYS A 3 38.09 34.22 10.21
N MET A 4 37.80 33.88 11.45
CA MET A 4 36.93 32.76 11.82
C MET A 4 35.50 32.99 11.35
N LEU A 5 34.95 34.20 11.50
CA LEU A 5 33.61 34.54 10.96
C LEU A 5 33.56 34.43 9.43
N LYS A 6 34.64 34.84 8.71
CA LYS A 6 34.70 34.68 7.24
C LYS A 6 34.71 33.21 6.84
N ILE A 7 35.44 32.34 7.55
CA ILE A 7 35.49 30.91 7.26
C ILE A 7 34.11 30.26 7.53
N ILE A 8 33.47 30.60 8.65
CA ILE A 8 32.12 30.13 8.96
C ILE A 8 31.15 30.61 7.88
N GLY A 9 31.19 31.87 7.47
CA GLY A 9 30.35 32.40 6.40
C GLY A 9 30.54 31.67 5.07
N LEU A 10 31.78 31.34 4.70
CA LEU A 10 32.08 30.55 3.49
C LEU A 10 31.51 29.10 3.60
N LEU A 11 31.69 28.46 4.76
CA LEU A 11 31.18 27.11 4.97
C LEU A 11 29.63 27.09 4.91
N VAL A 12 28.97 28.05 5.55
CA VAL A 12 27.49 28.17 5.48
C VAL A 12 27.08 28.46 4.03
N GLY A 13 27.75 29.34 3.31
CA GLY A 13 27.46 29.61 1.90
C GLY A 13 27.60 28.37 1.02
N LEU A 14 28.65 27.57 1.26
CA LEU A 14 28.85 26.31 0.55
C LEU A 14 27.73 25.31 0.84
N VAL A 15 27.33 25.14 2.11
CA VAL A 15 26.24 24.28 2.50
C VAL A 15 24.92 24.70 1.83
N VAL A 16 24.62 25.98 1.83
CA VAL A 16 23.42 26.52 1.16
C VAL A 16 23.43 26.21 -0.33
N LEU A 17 24.57 26.39 -1.01
CA LEU A 17 24.72 26.09 -2.43
C LEU A 17 24.50 24.57 -2.71
N VAL A 18 25.09 23.70 -1.88
CA VAL A 18 24.93 22.24 -2.02
C VAL A 18 23.46 21.85 -1.83
N VAL A 19 22.81 22.38 -0.79
CA VAL A 19 21.38 22.09 -0.53
C VAL A 19 20.51 22.63 -1.68
N ALA A 20 20.72 23.86 -2.11
CA ALA A 20 19.97 24.43 -3.23
C ALA A 20 20.18 23.63 -4.53
N GLY A 21 21.42 23.23 -4.81
CA GLY A 21 21.74 22.35 -5.95
C GLY A 21 21.03 21.00 -5.87
N PHE A 22 21.03 20.38 -4.70
CA PHE A 22 20.33 19.10 -4.48
C PHE A 22 18.79 19.24 -4.65
N LEU A 23 18.18 20.28 -4.07
CA LEU A 23 16.73 20.50 -4.21
C LEU A 23 16.35 20.77 -5.68
N THR A 24 17.17 21.55 -6.38
CA THR A 24 16.97 21.79 -7.83
C THR A 24 17.11 20.50 -8.62
N PHE A 25 18.13 19.68 -8.33
CA PHE A 25 18.30 18.36 -8.95
C PHE A 25 17.04 17.48 -8.75
N VAL A 26 16.52 17.40 -7.53
CA VAL A 26 15.29 16.63 -7.24
C VAL A 26 14.09 17.16 -8.02
N ALA A 27 13.92 18.48 -8.07
CA ALA A 27 12.80 19.11 -8.77
C ALA A 27 12.81 18.80 -10.28
N VAL A 28 13.99 18.85 -10.90
CA VAL A 28 14.18 18.65 -12.36
C VAL A 28 14.15 17.15 -12.71
N ARG A 29 14.83 16.31 -11.93
CA ARG A 29 14.91 14.86 -12.19
C ARG A 29 13.55 14.18 -12.12
N GLY A 30 12.69 14.60 -11.19
CA GLY A 30 11.42 13.93 -10.95
C GLY A 30 11.55 12.63 -10.12
N VAL A 31 10.59 11.72 -10.27
CA VAL A 31 10.66 10.38 -9.67
C VAL A 31 11.74 9.57 -10.40
N PRO A 32 12.64 8.88 -9.66
CA PRO A 32 13.71 8.09 -10.28
C PRO A 32 13.18 6.95 -11.15
N THR A 33 13.90 6.63 -12.21
CA THR A 33 13.73 5.42 -13.01
C THR A 33 14.74 4.34 -12.59
N TYR A 34 14.39 3.08 -12.85
CA TYR A 34 15.21 1.92 -12.52
C TYR A 34 15.28 0.97 -13.70
N GLU A 35 16.37 0.23 -13.82
CA GLU A 35 16.49 -0.84 -14.81
C GLU A 35 15.49 -1.96 -14.47
N ALA A 36 14.58 -2.25 -15.39
CA ALA A 36 13.63 -3.35 -15.23
C ALA A 36 14.34 -4.70 -15.50
N LYS A 37 14.20 -5.64 -14.55
CA LYS A 37 14.78 -7.00 -14.63
C LYS A 37 13.63 -8.01 -14.53
N VAL A 38 12.81 -8.06 -15.57
CA VAL A 38 11.63 -8.94 -15.62
C VAL A 38 12.10 -10.40 -15.69
N PRO A 39 11.73 -11.25 -14.70
CA PRO A 39 12.10 -12.66 -14.72
C PRO A 39 11.28 -13.42 -15.78
N GLN A 40 11.72 -14.60 -16.13
CA GLN A 40 10.88 -15.52 -16.90
C GLN A 40 9.89 -16.19 -15.94
N VAL A 41 8.60 -16.09 -16.28
CA VAL A 41 7.53 -16.76 -15.57
C VAL A 41 6.74 -17.60 -16.57
N ALA A 42 6.33 -18.79 -16.17
CA ALA A 42 5.44 -19.60 -16.99
C ALA A 42 4.11 -18.86 -17.20
N LYS A 43 3.52 -19.06 -18.39
CA LYS A 43 2.20 -18.47 -18.68
C LYS A 43 1.18 -18.94 -17.65
N ILE A 44 0.45 -17.99 -17.10
CA ILE A 44 -0.58 -18.28 -16.09
C ILE A 44 -1.80 -18.92 -16.76
N GLU A 45 -2.21 -20.05 -16.24
CA GLU A 45 -3.45 -20.71 -16.65
C GLU A 45 -4.65 -19.96 -16.05
N VAL A 46 -5.57 -19.56 -16.92
CA VAL A 46 -6.80 -18.85 -16.55
C VAL A 46 -7.89 -19.88 -16.28
N THR A 47 -7.98 -20.36 -15.04
CA THR A 47 -9.04 -21.26 -14.59
C THR A 47 -10.15 -20.50 -13.88
N PRO A 48 -11.39 -21.02 -13.85
CA PRO A 48 -12.51 -20.38 -13.13
C PRO A 48 -12.19 -20.10 -11.66
N GLU A 49 -11.48 -21.02 -10.99
CA GLU A 49 -11.11 -20.92 -9.58
C GLU A 49 -10.13 -19.77 -9.36
N ARG A 50 -9.06 -19.69 -10.18
CA ARG A 50 -8.11 -18.59 -10.13
C ARG A 50 -8.74 -17.25 -10.45
N VAL A 51 -9.66 -17.21 -11.42
CA VAL A 51 -10.38 -15.98 -11.78
C VAL A 51 -11.25 -15.51 -10.61
N ALA A 52 -11.99 -16.43 -9.97
CA ALA A 52 -12.84 -16.08 -8.83
C ALA A 52 -12.02 -15.56 -7.66
N GLU A 53 -10.92 -16.22 -7.31
CA GLU A 53 -10.02 -15.80 -6.24
C GLU A 53 -9.29 -14.49 -6.59
N GLY A 54 -8.76 -14.36 -7.79
CA GLY A 54 -8.12 -13.13 -8.25
C GLY A 54 -9.06 -11.93 -8.26
N LYS A 55 -10.33 -12.12 -8.64
CA LYS A 55 -11.37 -11.10 -8.55
C LYS A 55 -11.61 -10.67 -7.11
N ARG A 56 -11.65 -11.62 -6.17
CA ARG A 56 -11.82 -11.36 -4.74
C ARG A 56 -10.64 -10.56 -4.18
N ILE A 57 -9.41 -10.95 -4.51
CA ILE A 57 -8.18 -10.23 -4.13
C ILE A 57 -8.18 -8.83 -4.74
N ALA A 58 -8.47 -8.71 -6.03
CA ALA A 58 -8.51 -7.42 -6.72
C ALA A 58 -9.60 -6.48 -6.16
N ALA A 59 -10.72 -7.01 -5.70
CA ALA A 59 -11.77 -6.23 -5.04
C ALA A 59 -11.28 -5.59 -3.73
N MET A 60 -10.35 -6.23 -3.02
CA MET A 60 -9.77 -5.70 -1.79
C MET A 60 -8.59 -4.74 -2.02
N LEU A 61 -7.76 -4.99 -3.05
CA LEU A 61 -6.46 -4.34 -3.22
C LEU A 61 -6.37 -3.39 -4.41
N CYS A 62 -7.12 -3.65 -5.49
CA CYS A 62 -6.96 -2.90 -6.75
C CYS A 62 -8.13 -1.95 -7.02
N ARG A 63 -9.34 -2.39 -6.67
CA ARG A 63 -10.58 -1.75 -7.10
C ARG A 63 -10.73 -0.31 -6.62
N ASP A 64 -10.31 0.01 -5.40
CA ASP A 64 -10.46 1.35 -4.83
C ASP A 64 -9.74 2.43 -5.65
N CYS A 65 -8.59 2.07 -6.24
CA CYS A 65 -7.81 2.99 -7.06
C CYS A 65 -8.13 2.88 -8.55
N HIS A 66 -8.35 1.65 -9.06
CA HIS A 66 -8.46 1.41 -10.50
C HIS A 66 -9.88 1.36 -11.04
N TYR A 67 -10.90 1.18 -10.18
CA TYR A 67 -12.28 1.17 -10.65
C TYR A 67 -12.77 2.58 -10.97
N ASN A 68 -13.28 2.73 -12.19
CA ASN A 68 -13.90 3.96 -12.65
C ASN A 68 -15.43 3.75 -12.73
N PRO A 69 -16.24 4.51 -11.97
CA PRO A 69 -17.69 4.35 -11.95
C PRO A 69 -18.37 4.72 -13.29
N GLU A 70 -17.74 5.56 -14.10
CA GLU A 70 -18.28 5.96 -15.40
C GLU A 70 -18.18 4.82 -16.42
N THR A 71 -17.02 4.18 -16.51
CA THR A 71 -16.81 3.04 -17.41
C THR A 71 -17.27 1.73 -16.84
N LYS A 72 -17.44 1.64 -15.51
CA LYS A 72 -17.70 0.41 -14.73
C LYS A 72 -16.62 -0.64 -14.89
N LYS A 73 -15.38 -0.19 -15.21
CA LYS A 73 -14.21 -1.04 -15.44
C LYS A 73 -13.01 -0.54 -14.66
N LEU A 74 -11.92 -1.29 -14.69
CA LEU A 74 -10.65 -0.93 -14.05
C LEU A 74 -9.82 0.00 -14.95
N THR A 75 -10.43 1.08 -15.44
CA THR A 75 -9.79 2.06 -16.33
C THR A 75 -9.01 3.15 -15.59
N GLY A 76 -9.01 3.09 -14.25
CA GLY A 76 -8.34 4.07 -13.40
C GLY A 76 -9.20 5.29 -13.08
N ARG A 77 -8.74 6.05 -12.11
CA ARG A 77 -9.35 7.33 -11.67
C ARG A 77 -8.29 8.27 -11.10
N GLN A 78 -8.63 9.54 -10.94
CA GLN A 78 -7.86 10.45 -10.11
C GLN A 78 -8.08 10.10 -8.64
N MET A 79 -7.00 10.18 -7.86
CA MET A 79 -6.99 9.91 -6.43
C MET A 79 -6.84 11.23 -5.67
N ASP A 80 -7.87 11.60 -4.93
CA ASP A 80 -7.91 12.87 -4.19
C ASP A 80 -7.57 12.70 -2.70
N GLU A 81 -7.30 11.45 -2.29
CA GLU A 81 -7.11 11.08 -0.88
C GLU A 81 -5.75 11.51 -0.30
N ALA A 82 -4.77 11.86 -1.15
CA ALA A 82 -3.42 12.24 -0.71
C ALA A 82 -2.85 13.39 -1.55
N PRO A 83 -3.45 14.59 -1.50
CA PRO A 83 -3.09 15.72 -2.36
C PRO A 83 -1.67 16.24 -2.13
N GLU A 84 -1.07 15.98 -0.98
CA GLU A 84 0.34 16.31 -0.69
C GLU A 84 1.34 15.62 -1.62
N PHE A 85 0.97 14.47 -2.19
CA PHE A 85 1.80 13.76 -3.16
C PHE A 85 1.64 14.28 -4.60
N GLY A 86 0.71 15.18 -4.85
CA GLY A 86 0.41 15.75 -6.16
C GLY A 86 -0.93 15.26 -6.74
N VAL A 87 -1.12 15.44 -8.03
CA VAL A 87 -2.30 14.90 -8.73
C VAL A 87 -1.98 13.47 -9.16
N ILE A 88 -2.40 12.51 -8.35
CA ILE A 88 -2.14 11.09 -8.59
C ILE A 88 -3.30 10.48 -9.36
N ARG A 89 -2.98 9.72 -10.42
CA ARG A 89 -3.96 9.05 -11.27
C ARG A 89 -3.61 7.56 -11.37
N ALA A 90 -4.51 6.71 -10.88
CA ALA A 90 -4.40 5.28 -11.10
C ALA A 90 -4.61 4.97 -12.58
N ARG A 91 -3.77 4.10 -13.13
CA ARG A 91 -3.77 3.78 -14.57
C ARG A 91 -4.84 2.75 -14.92
N ASN A 92 -5.18 2.71 -16.21
CA ASN A 92 -5.99 1.66 -16.82
C ASN A 92 -5.26 0.31 -16.72
N ILE A 93 -5.90 -0.68 -16.09
CA ILE A 93 -5.41 -2.06 -15.98
C ILE A 93 -6.34 -3.07 -16.67
N THR A 94 -7.17 -2.60 -17.60
CA THR A 94 -7.95 -3.48 -18.48
C THR A 94 -7.07 -4.16 -19.51
N SER A 95 -7.62 -5.15 -20.20
CA SER A 95 -6.93 -5.87 -21.28
C SER A 95 -6.79 -5.07 -22.59
N HIS A 96 -7.03 -3.75 -22.58
CA HIS A 96 -6.80 -2.92 -23.78
C HIS A 96 -5.30 -2.88 -24.12
N PRO A 97 -4.92 -3.10 -25.39
CA PRO A 97 -3.51 -3.27 -25.75
C PRO A 97 -2.65 -2.02 -25.60
N GLU A 98 -3.21 -0.82 -25.76
CA GLU A 98 -2.45 0.44 -25.71
C GLU A 98 -2.73 1.20 -24.38
N ALA A 99 -3.99 1.43 -24.07
CA ALA A 99 -4.40 2.20 -22.90
C ALA A 99 -4.28 1.40 -21.58
N GLY A 100 -4.32 0.06 -21.66
CA GLY A 100 -4.26 -0.86 -20.53
C GLY A 100 -3.01 -1.74 -20.53
N ILE A 101 -3.15 -2.93 -19.94
CA ILE A 101 -2.07 -3.91 -19.80
C ILE A 101 -2.18 -5.09 -20.79
N GLY A 102 -2.96 -4.94 -21.85
CA GLY A 102 -3.25 -6.03 -22.79
C GLY A 102 -2.01 -6.58 -23.51
N LYS A 103 -1.01 -5.73 -23.78
CA LYS A 103 0.27 -6.14 -24.40
C LYS A 103 1.31 -6.67 -23.42
N TRP A 104 1.11 -6.47 -22.12
CA TRP A 104 2.07 -6.94 -21.13
C TRP A 104 2.03 -8.46 -21.03
N THR A 105 3.17 -9.07 -20.85
CA THR A 105 3.27 -10.49 -20.47
C THR A 105 2.83 -10.68 -19.02
N ASP A 106 2.51 -11.91 -18.64
CA ASP A 106 2.17 -12.23 -17.24
C ASP A 106 3.36 -11.93 -16.30
N ALA A 107 4.58 -12.19 -16.76
CA ALA A 107 5.81 -11.85 -16.05
C ALA A 107 5.96 -10.35 -15.80
N GLU A 108 5.63 -9.49 -16.77
CA GLU A 108 5.67 -8.04 -16.63
C GLU A 108 4.63 -7.52 -15.65
N ILE A 109 3.42 -8.09 -15.65
CA ILE A 109 2.38 -7.74 -14.67
C ILE A 109 2.85 -8.10 -13.25
N ILE A 110 3.32 -9.33 -13.05
CA ILE A 110 3.82 -9.81 -11.75
C ILE A 110 4.99 -8.94 -11.28
N TYR A 111 5.95 -8.69 -12.16
CA TYR A 111 7.10 -7.85 -11.87
C TYR A 111 6.70 -6.46 -11.39
N PHE A 112 5.79 -5.82 -12.13
CA PHE A 112 5.30 -4.48 -11.79
C PHE A 112 4.56 -4.45 -10.43
N ILE A 113 3.67 -5.41 -10.19
CA ILE A 113 2.92 -5.48 -8.92
C ILE A 113 3.87 -5.69 -7.74
N ARG A 114 4.94 -6.49 -7.90
CA ARG A 114 5.91 -6.76 -6.84
C ARG A 114 6.87 -5.60 -6.57
N THR A 115 7.34 -4.92 -7.62
CA THR A 115 8.44 -3.94 -7.51
C THR A 115 7.99 -2.49 -7.67
N GLY A 116 6.91 -2.25 -8.41
CA GLY A 116 6.48 -0.93 -8.83
C GLY A 116 7.30 -0.33 -9.97
N ILE A 117 8.17 -1.11 -10.62
CA ILE A 117 8.99 -0.66 -11.76
C ILE A 117 8.26 -1.02 -13.05
N HIS A 118 7.97 -0.03 -13.87
CA HIS A 118 7.34 -0.24 -15.18
C HIS A 118 8.27 -1.04 -16.10
N PRO A 119 7.82 -2.18 -16.66
CA PRO A 119 8.69 -3.13 -17.35
C PRO A 119 9.37 -2.56 -18.60
N ALA A 120 8.72 -1.65 -19.32
CA ALA A 120 9.25 -1.09 -20.56
C ALA A 120 10.03 0.22 -20.34
N THR A 121 9.61 1.09 -19.41
CA THR A 121 10.18 2.44 -19.24
C THR A 121 11.12 2.55 -18.04
N GLY A 122 11.03 1.62 -17.08
CA GLY A 122 11.76 1.71 -15.82
C GLY A 122 11.18 2.73 -14.83
N ASP A 123 10.08 3.39 -15.17
CA ASP A 123 9.44 4.36 -14.28
C ASP A 123 8.98 3.69 -12.99
N TYR A 124 9.31 4.31 -11.87
CA TYR A 124 8.91 3.82 -10.56
C TYR A 124 7.61 4.48 -10.10
N VAL A 125 6.68 3.65 -9.66
CA VAL A 125 5.44 4.11 -9.02
C VAL A 125 5.67 4.20 -7.50
N PRO A 126 5.61 5.40 -6.88
CA PRO A 126 5.78 5.57 -5.44
C PRO A 126 4.74 4.78 -4.59
N PRO A 127 4.91 4.71 -3.25
CA PRO A 127 4.10 3.84 -2.37
C PRO A 127 2.60 4.14 -2.27
N TYR A 128 2.08 5.18 -2.91
CA TYR A 128 0.63 5.36 -3.02
C TYR A 128 -0.05 4.21 -3.81
N MET A 129 0.69 3.46 -4.61
CA MET A 129 0.30 2.13 -5.08
C MET A 129 1.05 1.09 -4.23
N PRO A 130 0.38 0.28 -3.40
CA PRO A 130 1.01 -0.78 -2.62
C PRO A 130 1.79 -1.77 -3.50
N LYS A 131 2.88 -2.30 -2.99
CA LYS A 131 3.69 -3.33 -3.67
C LYS A 131 3.49 -4.66 -2.97
N LEU A 132 3.02 -5.65 -3.71
CA LEU A 132 2.74 -6.99 -3.17
C LEU A 132 3.97 -7.89 -3.31
N ALA A 133 5.12 -7.41 -2.82
CA ALA A 133 6.41 -8.07 -3.01
C ALA A 133 6.47 -9.48 -2.40
N ARG A 134 5.74 -9.71 -1.29
CA ARG A 134 5.74 -10.97 -0.53
C ARG A 134 4.47 -11.80 -0.69
N MET A 135 3.52 -11.37 -1.53
CA MET A 135 2.35 -12.18 -1.87
C MET A 135 2.78 -13.51 -2.48
N SER A 136 2.09 -14.61 -2.16
CA SER A 136 2.37 -15.94 -2.71
C SER A 136 2.30 -15.94 -4.24
N ASP A 137 3.03 -16.86 -4.87
CA ASP A 137 3.02 -16.97 -6.33
C ASP A 137 1.64 -17.43 -6.83
N GLU A 138 0.92 -18.23 -6.05
CA GLU A 138 -0.44 -18.67 -6.42
C GLU A 138 -1.45 -17.52 -6.33
N ASP A 139 -1.44 -16.71 -5.26
CA ASP A 139 -2.34 -15.56 -5.17
C ASP A 139 -2.03 -14.52 -6.27
N MET A 140 -0.74 -14.34 -6.59
CA MET A 140 -0.33 -13.50 -7.70
C MET A 140 -0.82 -14.06 -9.05
N ALA A 141 -0.76 -15.38 -9.24
CA ALA A 141 -1.31 -16.05 -10.42
C ALA A 141 -2.83 -15.89 -10.49
N CYS A 142 -3.54 -15.94 -9.36
CA CYS A 142 -4.97 -15.65 -9.31
C CYS A 142 -5.29 -14.21 -9.76
N VAL A 143 -4.52 -13.22 -9.28
CA VAL A 143 -4.68 -11.81 -9.71
C VAL A 143 -4.46 -11.68 -11.22
N VAL A 144 -3.40 -12.28 -11.77
CA VAL A 144 -3.13 -12.24 -13.21
C VAL A 144 -4.21 -12.96 -13.99
N ALA A 145 -4.70 -14.12 -13.53
CA ALA A 145 -5.79 -14.84 -14.17
C ALA A 145 -7.07 -14.00 -14.25
N PHE A 146 -7.41 -13.27 -13.19
CA PHE A 146 -8.52 -12.31 -13.21
C PHE A 146 -8.28 -11.20 -14.25
N LEU A 147 -7.11 -10.56 -14.26
CA LEU A 147 -6.78 -9.50 -15.22
C LEU A 147 -6.79 -9.97 -16.68
N ARG A 148 -6.60 -11.28 -16.92
CA ARG A 148 -6.64 -11.94 -18.23
C ARG A 148 -8.00 -12.54 -18.60
N SER A 149 -8.94 -12.50 -17.67
CA SER A 149 -10.24 -13.16 -17.83
C SER A 149 -11.22 -12.39 -18.71
N ASN A 150 -12.39 -13.00 -18.91
CA ASN A 150 -13.52 -12.35 -19.58
C ASN A 150 -14.45 -11.58 -18.63
N GLU A 151 -14.00 -11.31 -17.40
CA GLU A 151 -14.76 -10.52 -16.44
C GLU A 151 -15.03 -9.10 -16.97
N PRO A 152 -16.25 -8.55 -16.83
CA PRO A 152 -16.62 -7.25 -17.43
C PRO A 152 -15.69 -6.10 -17.03
N GLU A 153 -15.18 -6.08 -15.80
CA GLU A 153 -14.36 -5.00 -15.25
C GLU A 153 -12.97 -4.89 -15.90
N VAL A 154 -12.47 -5.98 -16.49
CA VAL A 154 -11.14 -6.04 -17.12
C VAL A 154 -11.19 -6.11 -18.64
N GLN A 155 -12.40 -6.10 -19.23
CA GLN A 155 -12.55 -6.07 -20.69
C GLN A 155 -11.93 -4.82 -21.30
N PRO A 156 -11.40 -4.90 -22.53
CA PRO A 156 -10.72 -3.79 -23.19
C PRO A 156 -11.52 -2.49 -23.11
N ASP A 157 -10.83 -1.42 -22.78
CA ASP A 157 -11.38 -0.07 -22.77
C ASP A 157 -10.27 0.93 -23.04
N ALA A 158 -10.50 1.83 -23.98
CA ALA A 158 -9.49 2.77 -24.47
C ALA A 158 -9.36 4.04 -23.60
N THR A 159 -10.03 4.10 -22.45
CA THR A 159 -9.94 5.25 -21.56
C THR A 159 -8.51 5.44 -21.06
N GLU A 160 -7.96 6.61 -21.30
CA GLU A 160 -6.65 7.03 -20.81
C GLU A 160 -6.78 8.25 -19.90
N LEU A 161 -6.07 8.23 -18.80
CA LEU A 161 -5.91 9.39 -17.93
C LEU A 161 -4.55 10.05 -18.19
N PRO A 162 -4.47 11.38 -18.07
CA PRO A 162 -3.17 12.06 -18.13
C PRO A 162 -2.17 11.46 -17.14
N PRO A 163 -0.87 11.59 -17.36
CA PRO A 163 0.14 11.20 -16.37
C PRO A 163 -0.09 11.83 -15.01
N SER A 164 0.32 11.14 -13.92
CA SER A 164 0.34 11.72 -12.59
C SER A 164 1.31 12.91 -12.53
N GLU A 165 0.93 13.95 -11.81
CA GLU A 165 1.72 15.17 -11.62
C GLU A 165 2.25 15.18 -10.19
N HIS A 166 3.47 14.64 -10.03
CA HIS A 166 4.07 14.46 -8.71
C HIS A 166 4.46 15.81 -8.08
N SER A 167 4.10 16.00 -6.82
CA SER A 167 4.57 17.13 -6.02
C SER A 167 6.06 17.08 -5.79
N PHE A 168 6.65 18.19 -5.32
CA PHE A 168 8.06 18.20 -4.87
C PHE A 168 8.31 17.17 -3.76
N LEU A 169 7.36 17.02 -2.83
CA LEU A 169 7.45 16.04 -1.75
C LEU A 169 7.60 14.60 -2.28
N THR A 170 6.78 14.22 -3.25
CA THR A 170 6.86 12.89 -3.88
C THR A 170 8.21 12.65 -4.55
N LYS A 171 8.68 13.63 -5.32
CA LYS A 171 10.00 13.58 -5.99
C LYS A 171 11.15 13.45 -4.98
N PHE A 172 11.09 14.25 -3.91
CA PHE A 172 12.09 14.23 -2.84
C PHE A 172 12.11 12.88 -2.13
N LEU A 173 10.96 12.41 -1.64
CA LEU A 173 10.85 11.12 -0.95
C LEU A 173 11.26 9.95 -1.85
N SER A 174 10.90 9.97 -3.13
CA SER A 174 11.32 8.95 -4.10
C SER A 174 12.84 8.98 -4.35
N THR A 175 13.49 10.13 -4.15
CA THR A 175 14.94 10.23 -4.26
C THR A 175 15.65 9.71 -3.00
N VAL A 176 15.16 10.01 -1.80
CA VAL A 176 15.89 9.75 -0.54
C VAL A 176 15.36 8.53 0.24
N ALA A 177 14.06 8.21 0.17
CA ALA A 177 13.42 7.23 1.02
C ALA A 177 12.71 6.10 0.25
N PHE A 178 11.83 6.44 -0.68
CA PHE A 178 11.04 5.44 -1.40
C PHE A 178 11.90 4.74 -2.46
N LYS A 179 12.07 3.43 -2.29
CA LYS A 179 12.83 2.59 -3.22
C LYS A 179 11.97 1.42 -3.67
N PRO A 180 12.16 0.91 -4.89
CA PRO A 180 11.54 -0.34 -5.29
C PRO A 180 11.89 -1.45 -4.31
N LEU A 181 10.90 -2.31 -4.02
CA LEU A 181 11.18 -3.54 -3.31
C LEU A 181 11.89 -4.54 -4.23
N PRO A 182 12.82 -5.34 -3.71
CA PRO A 182 13.48 -6.35 -4.52
C PRO A 182 12.47 -7.40 -5.01
N TYR A 183 12.65 -7.86 -6.23
CA TYR A 183 11.90 -9.03 -6.70
C TYR A 183 12.38 -10.27 -5.93
N PRO A 184 11.47 -11.17 -5.49
CA PRO A 184 11.83 -12.37 -4.74
C PRO A 184 12.81 -13.26 -5.50
N GLU A 185 13.88 -13.70 -4.84
CA GLU A 185 14.87 -14.62 -5.42
C GLU A 185 14.38 -16.06 -5.47
N LYS A 186 13.39 -16.40 -4.64
CA LYS A 186 12.81 -17.74 -4.51
C LYS A 186 11.30 -17.68 -4.65
N PRO A 187 10.67 -18.77 -5.13
CA PRO A 187 9.22 -18.86 -5.12
C PRO A 187 8.64 -18.67 -3.72
N ILE A 188 7.52 -17.94 -3.65
CA ILE A 188 6.79 -17.69 -2.41
C ILE A 188 5.59 -18.63 -2.36
N ALA A 189 5.69 -19.65 -1.50
CA ALA A 189 4.59 -20.59 -1.27
C ALA A 189 3.48 -19.92 -0.46
N GLN A 190 2.23 -20.26 -0.77
CA GLN A 190 1.10 -19.92 0.08
C GLN A 190 1.21 -20.70 1.40
N PRO A 191 1.02 -20.07 2.56
CA PRO A 191 1.01 -20.79 3.82
C PRO A 191 -0.14 -21.80 3.92
N ASP A 192 0.05 -22.82 4.72
CA ASP A 192 -1.01 -23.76 5.06
C ASP A 192 -2.17 -23.04 5.78
N THR A 193 -3.34 -23.00 5.13
CA THR A 193 -4.53 -22.32 5.64
C THR A 193 -5.09 -22.97 6.89
N THR A 194 -4.73 -24.21 7.21
CA THR A 194 -5.11 -24.89 8.46
C THR A 194 -4.31 -24.37 9.65
N ASN A 195 -3.11 -23.85 9.43
CA ASN A 195 -2.33 -23.14 10.45
C ASN A 195 -2.79 -21.68 10.55
N GLN A 196 -3.77 -21.43 11.41
CA GLN A 196 -4.41 -20.12 11.54
C GLN A 196 -3.42 -18.98 11.83
N VAL A 197 -2.38 -19.21 12.61
CA VAL A 197 -1.39 -18.17 12.94
C VAL A 197 -0.52 -17.85 11.72
N ALA A 198 -0.02 -18.86 11.02
CA ALA A 198 0.79 -18.66 9.81
C ALA A 198 -0.04 -18.01 8.68
N TRP A 199 -1.27 -18.46 8.49
CA TRP A 199 -2.20 -17.89 7.52
C TRP A 199 -2.55 -16.43 7.87
N GLY A 200 -2.88 -16.15 9.14
CA GLY A 200 -3.15 -14.79 9.60
C GLY A 200 -1.96 -13.85 9.46
N LYS A 201 -0.75 -14.34 9.76
CA LYS A 201 0.49 -13.57 9.53
C LYS A 201 0.62 -13.15 8.07
N TYR A 202 0.45 -14.08 7.15
CA TYR A 202 0.50 -13.83 5.71
C TYR A 202 -0.54 -12.79 5.27
N LEU A 203 -1.79 -12.92 5.73
CA LEU A 203 -2.84 -11.97 5.40
C LEU A 203 -2.52 -10.55 5.94
N VAL A 204 -2.00 -10.45 7.16
CA VAL A 204 -1.69 -9.15 7.80
C VAL A 204 -0.49 -8.46 7.18
N LEU A 205 0.56 -9.23 6.82
CA LEU A 205 1.83 -8.65 6.40
C LEU A 205 1.99 -8.57 4.88
N ASP A 206 1.47 -9.56 4.14
CA ASP A 206 1.88 -9.78 2.76
C ASP A 206 0.73 -9.61 1.76
N VAL A 207 -0.54 -9.66 2.21
CA VAL A 207 -1.72 -9.46 1.38
C VAL A 207 -2.38 -8.12 1.66
N LEU A 208 -2.85 -7.90 2.90
CA LEU A 208 -3.65 -6.71 3.27
C LEU A 208 -2.79 -5.55 3.77
N ASP A 209 -1.52 -5.80 4.07
CA ASP A 209 -0.54 -4.80 4.49
C ASP A 209 -1.02 -3.96 5.71
N CYS A 210 -1.71 -4.61 6.66
CA CYS A 210 -2.31 -3.93 7.82
C CYS A 210 -1.29 -3.15 8.64
N TRP A 211 -0.06 -3.67 8.75
CA TRP A 211 1.02 -3.10 9.53
C TRP A 211 1.47 -1.73 9.02
N THR A 212 1.36 -1.47 7.71
CA THR A 212 1.72 -0.19 7.10
C THR A 212 0.94 0.96 7.74
N CYS A 213 -0.37 0.80 7.88
CA CYS A 213 -1.21 1.80 8.55
C CYS A 213 -1.15 1.68 10.07
N HIS A 214 -1.21 0.46 10.61
CA HIS A 214 -1.35 0.22 12.05
C HIS A 214 -0.05 0.23 12.86
N SER A 215 1.11 0.55 12.27
CA SER A 215 2.33 0.82 13.04
C SER A 215 2.38 2.28 13.53
N GLY A 216 3.44 2.66 14.24
CA GLY A 216 3.43 3.90 15.00
C GLY A 216 3.84 5.16 14.25
N ASP A 217 4.56 5.04 13.13
CA ASP A 217 5.13 6.19 12.42
C ASP A 217 5.59 5.77 11.02
N PHE A 218 5.02 6.37 9.98
CA PHE A 218 5.38 6.10 8.58
C PHE A 218 6.87 6.35 8.27
N THR A 219 7.52 7.26 9.00
CA THR A 219 8.93 7.59 8.76
C THR A 219 9.89 6.58 9.41
N LYS A 220 9.39 5.68 10.24
CA LYS A 220 10.16 4.68 11.00
C LYS A 220 9.70 3.26 10.71
N MET A 221 9.28 3.03 9.47
CA MET A 221 8.86 1.72 8.99
C MET A 221 10.05 0.96 8.42
N ASP A 222 10.12 -0.33 8.75
CA ASP A 222 11.01 -1.26 8.07
C ASP A 222 10.21 -2.06 7.04
N VAL A 223 10.35 -1.69 5.76
CA VAL A 223 9.58 -2.33 4.67
C VAL A 223 10.11 -3.72 4.30
N VAL A 224 11.30 -4.08 4.77
CA VAL A 224 11.90 -5.40 4.55
C VAL A 224 11.53 -6.36 5.68
N GLU A 225 11.59 -5.88 6.91
CA GLU A 225 11.25 -6.65 8.12
C GLU A 225 10.16 -5.90 8.92
N PRO A 226 8.89 -6.01 8.53
CA PRO A 226 7.77 -5.23 9.10
C PRO A 226 7.72 -5.23 10.63
N GLU A 227 8.04 -6.36 11.24
CA GLU A 227 8.04 -6.52 12.70
C GLU A 227 9.08 -5.63 13.43
N LYS A 228 10.06 -5.07 12.71
CA LYS A 228 11.03 -4.09 13.24
C LYS A 228 10.52 -2.66 13.18
N SER A 229 9.39 -2.40 12.55
CA SER A 229 8.80 -1.07 12.46
C SER A 229 8.47 -0.51 13.83
N PHE A 230 8.62 0.80 13.99
CA PHE A 230 8.31 1.45 15.27
C PHE A 230 6.85 1.22 15.67
N ARG A 231 6.64 0.70 16.87
CA ARG A 231 5.32 0.29 17.39
C ARG A 231 4.54 -0.56 16.36
N PHE A 232 5.17 -1.61 15.90
CA PHE A 232 4.58 -2.55 14.95
C PHE A 232 3.16 -2.98 15.40
N LEU A 233 2.16 -2.71 14.58
CA LEU A 233 0.73 -2.93 14.85
C LEU A 233 0.15 -2.17 16.07
N GLY A 234 0.95 -1.30 16.72
CA GLY A 234 0.54 -0.55 17.91
C GLY A 234 -0.20 0.75 17.62
N GLY A 235 -0.43 1.08 16.35
CA GLY A 235 -1.15 2.28 15.93
C GLY A 235 -0.41 3.60 16.16
N GLY A 236 -1.07 4.69 15.80
CA GLY A 236 -0.58 6.04 16.00
C GLY A 236 -0.21 6.81 14.74
N ASN A 237 -0.24 6.19 13.56
CA ASN A 237 -0.08 6.93 12.31
C ASN A 237 -1.28 7.87 12.11
N ALA A 238 -0.97 9.13 11.80
CA ALA A 238 -1.96 10.11 11.43
C ALA A 238 -2.19 10.07 9.91
N MET A 239 -3.43 9.87 9.52
CA MET A 239 -3.86 9.80 8.11
C MET A 239 -4.98 10.80 7.86
N LYS A 240 -5.15 11.28 6.64
CA LYS A 240 -6.32 12.07 6.25
C LYS A 240 -7.40 11.15 5.71
N ASN A 241 -8.64 11.44 6.08
CA ASN A 241 -9.80 10.83 5.43
C ASN A 241 -10.22 11.62 4.18
N GLU A 242 -11.27 11.18 3.49
CA GLU A 242 -11.81 11.82 2.28
C GLU A 242 -12.27 13.26 2.50
N ARG A 243 -12.53 13.67 3.76
CA ARG A 243 -12.90 15.03 4.14
C ARG A 243 -11.71 15.90 4.56
N GLY A 244 -10.49 15.34 4.50
CA GLY A 244 -9.27 16.00 4.95
C GLY A 244 -9.09 16.01 6.47
N GLU A 245 -9.96 15.33 7.22
CA GLU A 245 -9.86 15.21 8.67
C GLU A 245 -8.75 14.24 9.06
N ILE A 246 -8.00 14.54 10.11
CA ILE A 246 -6.96 13.63 10.63
C ILE A 246 -7.63 12.46 11.37
N VAL A 247 -7.31 11.24 10.95
CA VAL A 247 -7.69 10.00 11.63
C VAL A 247 -6.41 9.30 12.09
N VAL A 248 -6.33 8.96 13.36
CA VAL A 248 -5.18 8.24 13.92
C VAL A 248 -5.49 6.73 13.96
N THR A 249 -4.57 5.94 13.43
CA THR A 249 -4.75 4.49 13.29
C THR A 249 -4.76 3.78 14.65
N ALA A 250 -5.62 2.78 14.79
CA ALA A 250 -5.82 2.06 16.05
C ALA A 250 -4.64 1.15 16.39
N ASN A 251 -4.39 0.95 17.69
CA ASN A 251 -3.58 -0.14 18.22
C ASN A 251 -4.36 -1.45 18.06
N ILE A 252 -3.83 -2.38 17.25
CA ILE A 252 -4.42 -3.70 17.02
C ILE A 252 -3.58 -4.83 17.62
N THR A 253 -2.65 -4.50 18.53
CA THR A 253 -1.95 -5.51 19.35
C THR A 253 -2.85 -6.07 20.43
N PRO A 254 -2.51 -7.24 21.05
CA PRO A 254 -3.34 -7.87 22.06
C PRO A 254 -3.22 -7.22 23.46
N HIS A 255 -3.01 -5.90 23.53
CA HIS A 255 -3.01 -5.18 24.80
C HIS A 255 -4.45 -5.01 25.32
N GLU A 256 -4.70 -5.37 26.57
CA GLU A 256 -6.04 -5.50 27.15
C GLU A 256 -6.85 -4.20 27.15
N THR A 257 -6.23 -3.06 27.39
CA THR A 257 -6.93 -1.78 27.56
C THR A 257 -6.75 -0.81 26.41
N THR A 258 -5.60 -0.89 25.71
CA THR A 258 -5.26 0.08 24.65
C THR A 258 -5.29 -0.54 23.24
N GLY A 259 -5.36 -1.87 23.16
CA GLY A 259 -5.43 -2.64 21.92
C GLY A 259 -6.71 -3.46 21.80
N ILE A 260 -6.59 -4.63 21.18
CA ILE A 260 -7.71 -5.56 20.97
C ILE A 260 -7.68 -6.77 21.92
N GLY A 261 -6.91 -6.70 23.03
CA GLY A 261 -6.71 -7.83 23.95
C GLY A 261 -7.99 -8.34 24.58
N SER A 262 -8.92 -7.44 24.93
CA SER A 262 -10.23 -7.77 25.50
C SER A 262 -11.31 -8.15 24.45
N TRP A 263 -11.00 -8.09 23.16
CA TRP A 263 -11.99 -8.39 22.12
C TRP A 263 -12.22 -9.90 21.96
N THR A 264 -13.46 -10.29 21.69
CA THR A 264 -13.76 -11.63 21.21
C THR A 264 -13.48 -11.76 19.71
N GLU A 265 -13.39 -12.99 19.23
CA GLU A 265 -13.21 -13.26 17.81
C GLU A 265 -14.38 -12.71 16.98
N GLU A 266 -15.62 -12.84 17.47
CA GLU A 266 -16.82 -12.33 16.80
C GLU A 266 -16.84 -10.82 16.71
N GLN A 267 -16.39 -10.11 17.77
CA GLN A 267 -16.25 -8.66 17.76
C GLN A 267 -15.24 -8.21 16.70
N PHE A 268 -14.11 -8.95 16.61
CA PHE A 268 -13.08 -8.66 15.60
C PHE A 268 -13.60 -8.91 14.17
N VAL A 269 -14.31 -10.04 13.95
CA VAL A 269 -14.94 -10.34 12.65
C VAL A 269 -15.91 -9.24 12.25
N ARG A 270 -16.77 -8.79 13.15
CA ARG A 270 -17.74 -7.71 12.88
C ARG A 270 -17.04 -6.39 12.54
N ALA A 271 -15.98 -6.06 13.23
CA ALA A 271 -15.21 -4.84 12.98
C ALA A 271 -14.53 -4.89 11.61
N VAL A 272 -13.80 -5.95 11.31
CA VAL A 272 -13.03 -6.05 10.06
C VAL A 272 -13.93 -6.18 8.83
N LYS A 273 -14.96 -7.03 8.89
CA LYS A 273 -15.83 -7.28 7.72
C LYS A 273 -16.89 -6.21 7.50
N PHE A 274 -17.43 -5.63 8.57
CA PHE A 274 -18.61 -4.76 8.48
C PHE A 274 -18.38 -3.35 9.04
N GLY A 275 -17.19 -3.08 9.58
CA GLY A 275 -16.86 -1.78 10.17
C GLY A 275 -17.58 -1.50 11.49
N ILE A 276 -18.17 -2.52 12.14
CA ILE A 276 -18.98 -2.36 13.36
C ILE A 276 -18.13 -2.63 14.59
N VAL A 277 -17.87 -1.59 15.37
CA VAL A 277 -17.16 -1.69 16.66
C VAL A 277 -18.17 -1.62 17.79
N GLU A 278 -18.22 -2.64 18.66
CA GLU A 278 -19.28 -2.81 19.67
C GLU A 278 -19.36 -1.66 20.68
N ASN A 279 -18.24 -1.20 21.19
CA ASN A 279 -18.17 -0.13 22.19
C ASN A 279 -17.43 1.10 21.66
N GLY A 280 -17.60 1.42 20.38
CA GLY A 280 -16.90 2.53 19.75
C GLY A 280 -17.58 3.00 18.47
N PRO A 281 -17.06 4.07 17.85
CA PRO A 281 -17.55 4.51 16.56
C PRO A 281 -17.26 3.45 15.49
N ALA A 282 -18.09 3.39 14.46
CA ALA A 282 -17.81 2.57 13.28
C ALA A 282 -16.43 2.92 12.67
N LEU A 283 -15.87 2.00 11.94
CA LEU A 283 -14.63 2.26 11.21
C LEU A 283 -14.84 3.42 10.22
N ARG A 284 -13.81 4.23 10.05
CA ARG A 284 -13.85 5.42 9.18
C ARG A 284 -12.73 5.33 8.14
N SER A 285 -13.00 5.87 6.95
CA SER A 285 -11.95 6.05 5.94
C SER A 285 -10.69 6.70 6.59
N PRO A 286 -9.48 6.23 6.24
CA PRO A 286 -9.17 5.26 5.18
C PRO A 286 -9.34 3.79 5.55
N MET A 287 -9.63 3.44 6.83
CA MET A 287 -9.95 2.06 7.20
C MET A 287 -11.33 1.68 6.65
N LYS A 288 -11.36 0.77 5.69
CA LYS A 288 -12.58 0.25 5.08
C LYS A 288 -12.94 -1.15 5.61
N PRO A 289 -14.21 -1.56 5.56
CA PRO A 289 -14.59 -2.93 5.80
C PRO A 289 -14.06 -3.87 4.69
N TYR A 290 -13.53 -5.01 5.09
CA TYR A 290 -13.07 -6.07 4.19
C TYR A 290 -14.12 -7.19 4.07
N SER A 291 -15.29 -6.86 3.53
CA SER A 291 -16.42 -7.79 3.43
C SER A 291 -16.15 -9.02 2.55
N GLN A 292 -15.15 -8.95 1.66
CA GLN A 292 -14.70 -10.05 0.80
C GLN A 292 -13.90 -11.12 1.54
N LEU A 293 -13.37 -10.82 2.74
CA LEU A 293 -12.71 -11.84 3.55
C LEU A 293 -13.74 -12.85 4.06
N SER A 294 -13.38 -14.14 4.03
CA SER A 294 -14.13 -15.18 4.72
C SER A 294 -14.00 -15.01 6.25
N ASP A 295 -14.93 -15.58 6.99
CA ASP A 295 -14.83 -15.56 8.46
C ASP A 295 -13.56 -16.29 8.94
N SER A 296 -13.15 -17.38 8.26
CA SER A 296 -11.94 -18.12 8.59
C SER A 296 -10.68 -17.29 8.39
N GLU A 297 -10.61 -16.44 7.36
CA GLU A 297 -9.50 -15.53 7.15
C GLU A 297 -9.40 -14.45 8.24
N VAL A 298 -10.55 -13.85 8.60
CA VAL A 298 -10.54 -12.84 9.67
C VAL A 298 -10.20 -13.46 11.02
N LYS A 299 -10.66 -14.69 11.30
CA LYS A 299 -10.26 -15.46 12.49
C LYS A 299 -8.77 -15.78 12.49
N ALA A 300 -8.19 -16.13 11.34
CA ALA A 300 -6.75 -16.33 11.19
C ALA A 300 -5.97 -15.03 11.47
N ILE A 301 -6.42 -13.89 10.91
CA ILE A 301 -5.86 -12.57 11.23
C ILE A 301 -5.89 -12.33 12.74
N PHE A 302 -7.02 -12.56 13.39
CA PHE A 302 -7.16 -12.39 14.84
C PHE A 302 -6.23 -13.32 15.61
N ALA A 303 -6.13 -14.59 15.22
CA ALA A 303 -5.22 -15.56 15.83
C ALA A 303 -3.76 -15.09 15.75
N TYR A 304 -3.31 -14.57 14.61
CA TYR A 304 -1.98 -13.99 14.50
C TYR A 304 -1.79 -12.75 15.37
N LEU A 305 -2.73 -11.82 15.35
CA LEU A 305 -2.65 -10.60 16.17
C LEU A 305 -2.59 -10.89 17.68
N ARG A 306 -3.13 -12.04 18.12
CA ARG A 306 -3.02 -12.50 19.52
C ARG A 306 -1.61 -12.99 19.88
N THR A 307 -0.75 -13.26 18.89
CA THR A 307 0.64 -13.71 19.12
C THR A 307 1.68 -12.59 19.11
N VAL A 308 1.32 -11.41 18.60
CA VAL A 308 2.29 -10.28 18.57
C VAL A 308 2.47 -9.68 19.97
N PRO A 309 3.64 -9.07 20.27
CA PRO A 309 3.85 -8.42 21.55
C PRO A 309 2.81 -7.33 21.84
N PRO A 310 2.16 -7.31 23.01
CA PRO A 310 1.23 -6.25 23.35
C PRO A 310 1.96 -4.92 23.54
N ILE A 311 1.37 -3.85 23.01
CA ILE A 311 1.91 -2.49 23.11
C ILE A 311 0.95 -1.64 23.92
N ASP A 312 1.39 -1.13 25.06
CA ASP A 312 0.62 -0.17 25.85
C ASP A 312 0.75 1.22 25.23
N PHE A 313 -0.12 1.49 24.26
CA PHE A 313 -0.21 2.78 23.61
C PHE A 313 -1.68 3.15 23.37
N LYS A 314 -2.16 4.12 24.16
CA LYS A 314 -3.50 4.67 23.98
C LYS A 314 -3.50 5.66 22.82
N VAL A 315 -4.17 5.30 21.74
CA VAL A 315 -4.37 6.21 20.62
C VAL A 315 -5.29 7.34 21.01
N ASP A 316 -4.83 8.58 20.88
CA ASP A 316 -5.67 9.76 21.12
C ASP A 316 -6.60 10.00 19.91
N ARG A 317 -7.83 9.54 20.04
CA ARG A 317 -8.87 9.76 19.03
C ARG A 317 -9.40 11.20 18.98
N ASN A 318 -9.00 12.05 19.94
CA ASN A 318 -9.35 13.47 19.97
C ASN A 318 -8.28 14.38 19.36
N ALA A 319 -7.13 13.85 18.98
CA ALA A 319 -6.09 14.59 18.23
C ALA A 319 -6.64 15.19 16.92
N GLU A 320 -7.76 14.68 16.44
CA GLU A 320 -8.55 15.17 15.30
C GLU A 320 -9.00 16.64 15.47
N LYS A 321 -9.28 17.06 16.70
CA LYS A 321 -9.74 18.43 16.99
C LYS A 321 -8.62 19.46 17.10
N MET A 322 -7.39 19.05 17.34
CA MET A 322 -6.26 19.97 17.50
C MET A 322 -5.59 20.34 16.17
N ALA A 323 -5.66 19.48 15.15
CA ALA A 323 -5.07 19.74 13.83
C ALA A 323 -5.95 20.65 12.94
N SER A 324 -7.24 20.82 13.27
CA SER A 324 -8.15 21.74 12.57
C SER A 324 -8.15 23.17 13.13
N ALA A 325 -7.30 23.45 14.12
CA ALA A 325 -7.21 24.75 14.79
C ALA A 325 -5.96 25.57 14.42
N HIS A 326 -5.24 25.19 13.36
CA HIS A 326 -4.08 25.93 12.83
C HIS A 326 -4.22 26.24 11.35
#